data_ee393b4d2a87993be3fdd8f6e2a80dc2
#
_entry.id   ee393b4d2a87993be3fdd8f6e2a80dc2
#
_cell.length_a   1.000
_cell.length_b   1.000
_cell.length_c   1.000
_cell.angle_alpha   90.00
_cell.angle_beta   90.00
_cell.angle_gamma   90.00
#
_symmetry.space_group_name_H-M   'P 1'
#
loop_
_entity.id
_entity.type
_entity.pdbx_description
1 polymer ?
#
loop_
_entity_poly.entity_id
_entity_poly.type
_entity_poly.pdbx_seq_one_letter_code
_entity_poly.pdbx_strand_id
1 'polypeptide(L)'
;MLQDLNMWQVNLNRYLLSRHVRGGRSFPNLDCWGLVRDVYKSIGATLPEFVDFEQCTMHKAAKSCIAEHLFFEVYEPQDFDVIAFFRKNRLFHVGICYQNKILHTTQNRNCRYEPISNFLSHSDNICVRYYRCKLLYFHEKT
;
A
#
# COMPACT_ATOMS: atom_id res chain seq x y z
N MET A 1 -13.42 -3.36 -20.87
CA MET A 1 -12.67 -2.10 -20.99
C MET A 1 -12.29 -1.61 -19.61
N LEU A 2 -11.02 -1.36 -19.43
CA LEU A 2 -10.57 -0.83 -18.14
C LEU A 2 -10.92 0.61 -18.02
N GLN A 3 -11.35 0.97 -16.83
CA GLN A 3 -11.64 2.35 -16.54
C GLN A 3 -10.36 3.14 -16.38
N ASP A 4 -10.43 4.41 -16.68
CA ASP A 4 -9.39 5.36 -16.38
C ASP A 4 -9.12 5.34 -14.87
N LEU A 5 -7.86 5.43 -14.47
CA LEU A 5 -7.47 5.50 -13.05
C LEU A 5 -8.19 6.61 -12.31
N ASN A 6 -8.47 7.72 -12.98
CA ASN A 6 -9.17 8.86 -12.36
C ASN A 6 -10.60 8.53 -11.96
N MET A 7 -11.19 7.47 -12.52
CA MET A 7 -12.54 7.07 -12.19
C MET A 7 -12.60 6.05 -11.06
N TRP A 8 -11.48 5.49 -10.68
CA TRP A 8 -11.43 4.56 -9.57
C TRP A 8 -11.47 5.34 -8.25
N GLN A 9 -12.20 4.79 -7.31
CA GLN A 9 -12.34 5.41 -6.00
C GLN A 9 -12.04 4.40 -4.91
N VAL A 10 -11.41 4.90 -3.85
CA VAL A 10 -11.21 4.11 -2.64
C VAL A 10 -12.43 4.28 -1.75
N ASN A 11 -12.99 3.18 -1.27
CA ASN A 11 -14.07 3.23 -0.30
C ASN A 11 -13.48 3.51 1.09
N LEU A 12 -13.25 4.79 1.39
CA LEU A 12 -12.63 5.19 2.65
C LEU A 12 -13.44 4.73 3.86
N ASN A 13 -14.76 4.81 3.79
CA ASN A 13 -15.61 4.41 4.92
C ASN A 13 -15.42 2.95 5.27
N ARG A 14 -15.27 2.09 4.27
CA ARG A 14 -14.99 0.67 4.49
C ARG A 14 -13.68 0.50 5.26
N TYR A 15 -12.60 1.11 4.77
CA TYR A 15 -11.28 0.88 5.34
C TYR A 15 -11.08 1.53 6.70
N LEU A 16 -11.73 2.67 6.95
CA LEU A 16 -11.66 3.32 8.26
C LEU A 16 -12.33 2.48 9.36
N LEU A 17 -13.19 1.54 8.98
CA LEU A 17 -13.81 0.61 9.91
C LEU A 17 -12.96 -0.65 10.14
N SER A 18 -11.89 -0.83 9.37
CA SER A 18 -11.04 -2.01 9.50
C SER A 18 -10.18 -1.95 10.76
N ARG A 19 -9.74 -3.13 11.19
CA ARG A 19 -8.86 -3.27 12.35
C ARG A 19 -7.51 -3.78 11.91
N HIS A 20 -6.47 -3.26 12.53
CA HIS A 20 -5.14 -3.77 12.31
C HIS A 20 -4.98 -5.11 13.01
N VAL A 21 -4.72 -6.15 12.24
CA VAL A 21 -4.46 -7.50 12.76
C VAL A 21 -3.23 -8.02 12.04
N ARG A 22 -2.20 -8.38 12.79
CA ARG A 22 -0.98 -8.93 12.23
C ARG A 22 -1.30 -10.14 11.35
N GLY A 23 -0.80 -10.11 10.12
CA GLY A 23 -1.08 -11.15 9.14
C GLY A 23 -2.48 -11.10 8.54
N GLY A 24 -3.26 -10.07 8.87
CA GLY A 24 -4.64 -9.95 8.40
C GLY A 24 -4.72 -9.74 6.90
N ARG A 25 -5.54 -10.54 6.23
CA ARG A 25 -5.70 -10.53 4.78
C ARG A 25 -7.15 -10.39 4.34
N SER A 26 -8.08 -10.45 5.27
CA SER A 26 -9.51 -10.42 4.96
C SER A 26 -10.19 -9.34 5.79
N PHE A 27 -10.87 -8.42 5.10
CA PHE A 27 -11.63 -7.39 5.77
C PHE A 27 -12.62 -8.02 6.77
N PRO A 28 -12.79 -7.50 7.99
CA PRO A 28 -12.26 -6.21 8.48
C PRO A 28 -10.88 -6.29 9.17
N ASN A 29 -10.20 -7.41 9.11
CA ASN A 29 -8.93 -7.63 9.80
C ASN A 29 -7.79 -7.58 8.80
N LEU A 30 -7.05 -6.46 8.77
CA LEU A 30 -6.03 -6.21 7.75
C LEU A 30 -4.74 -5.70 8.41
N ASP A 31 -3.60 -6.23 7.98
CA ASP A 31 -2.32 -5.56 8.25
C ASP A 31 -2.03 -4.56 7.12
N CYS A 32 -0.87 -3.92 7.15
CA CYS A 32 -0.57 -2.89 6.15
C CYS A 32 -0.55 -3.45 4.72
N TRP A 33 -0.01 -4.63 4.50
CA TRP A 33 -0.03 -5.26 3.19
C TRP A 33 -1.42 -5.78 2.82
N GLY A 34 -2.15 -6.32 3.79
CA GLY A 34 -3.53 -6.75 3.59
C GLY A 34 -4.43 -5.62 3.13
N LEU A 35 -4.24 -4.43 3.68
CA LEU A 35 -4.98 -3.24 3.25
C LEU A 35 -4.68 -2.91 1.79
N VAL A 36 -3.41 -2.87 1.43
CA VAL A 36 -2.99 -2.60 0.04
C VAL A 36 -3.60 -3.63 -0.91
N ARG A 37 -3.53 -4.92 -0.55
CA ARG A 37 -4.10 -5.98 -1.38
C ARG A 37 -5.61 -5.83 -1.54
N ASP A 38 -6.31 -5.47 -0.46
CA ASP A 38 -7.77 -5.34 -0.51
C ASP A 38 -8.18 -4.16 -1.39
N VAL A 39 -7.47 -3.04 -1.28
CA VAL A 39 -7.73 -1.88 -2.14
C VAL A 39 -7.52 -2.24 -3.61
N TYR A 40 -6.41 -2.90 -3.93
CA TYR A 40 -6.13 -3.31 -5.31
C TYR A 40 -7.16 -4.31 -5.84
N LYS A 41 -7.57 -5.24 -5.00
CA LYS A 41 -8.60 -6.21 -5.39
C LYS A 41 -9.91 -5.50 -5.74
N SER A 42 -10.24 -4.43 -5.02
CA SER A 42 -11.47 -3.67 -5.30
C SER A 42 -11.47 -3.00 -6.67
N ILE A 43 -10.30 -2.79 -7.26
CA ILE A 43 -10.18 -2.22 -8.61
C ILE A 43 -9.70 -3.24 -9.64
N GLY A 44 -9.76 -4.52 -9.30
CA GLY A 44 -9.54 -5.60 -10.25
C GLY A 44 -8.12 -6.14 -10.35
N ALA A 45 -7.24 -5.78 -9.42
CA ALA A 45 -5.85 -6.24 -9.44
C ALA A 45 -5.57 -7.15 -8.25
N THR A 46 -4.97 -8.31 -8.52
CA THR A 46 -4.60 -9.26 -7.49
C THR A 46 -3.10 -9.17 -7.24
N LEU A 47 -2.73 -8.76 -6.04
CA LEU A 47 -1.33 -8.69 -5.63
C LEU A 47 -0.91 -9.97 -4.91
N PRO A 48 0.40 -10.30 -4.93
CA PRO A 48 0.90 -11.48 -4.21
C PRO A 48 0.59 -11.42 -2.74
N GLU A 49 0.44 -12.58 -2.14
CA GLU A 49 0.27 -12.71 -0.70
C GLU A 49 1.62 -13.01 -0.07
N PHE A 50 1.97 -12.22 0.96
CA PHE A 50 3.15 -12.46 1.76
C PHE A 50 2.73 -12.70 3.19
N VAL A 51 3.19 -13.80 3.75
CA VAL A 51 2.89 -14.13 5.14
C VAL A 51 3.76 -13.24 6.04
N ASP A 52 3.13 -12.69 7.08
CA ASP A 52 3.83 -11.95 8.13
C ASP A 52 4.61 -10.74 7.61
N PHE A 53 3.92 -9.90 6.84
CA PHE A 53 4.51 -8.74 6.20
C PHE A 53 5.15 -7.76 7.19
N GLU A 54 4.68 -7.71 8.44
CA GLU A 54 5.16 -6.79 9.46
C GLU A 54 6.43 -7.28 10.17
N GLN A 55 6.92 -8.46 9.81
CA GLN A 55 8.15 -9.02 10.36
C GLN A 55 9.33 -8.74 9.43
N CYS A 56 10.46 -9.31 9.73
CA CYS A 56 11.66 -9.16 8.90
C CYS A 56 11.49 -9.68 7.47
N THR A 57 10.40 -10.37 7.18
CA THR A 57 10.07 -10.83 5.82
C THR A 57 9.62 -9.70 4.90
N MET A 58 9.28 -8.55 5.44
CA MET A 58 8.79 -7.41 4.66
C MET A 58 9.79 -6.99 3.58
N HIS A 59 11.08 -6.96 3.92
CA HIS A 59 12.13 -6.62 2.97
C HIS A 59 12.20 -7.63 1.82
N LYS A 60 12.05 -8.91 2.12
CA LYS A 60 12.04 -9.97 1.10
C LYS A 60 10.82 -9.86 0.22
N ALA A 61 9.66 -9.54 0.80
CA ALA A 61 8.43 -9.33 0.06
C ALA A 61 8.58 -8.19 -0.94
N ALA A 62 9.17 -7.07 -0.53
CA ALA A 62 9.42 -5.94 -1.41
C ALA A 62 10.35 -6.32 -2.56
N LYS A 63 11.43 -7.02 -2.27
CA LYS A 63 12.36 -7.50 -3.31
C LYS A 63 11.67 -8.43 -4.29
N SER A 64 10.82 -9.32 -3.80
CA SER A 64 10.08 -10.25 -4.64
C SER A 64 9.15 -9.51 -5.59
N CYS A 65 8.42 -8.52 -5.10
CA CYS A 65 7.52 -7.71 -5.94
C CYS A 65 8.28 -6.96 -7.02
N ILE A 66 9.44 -6.39 -6.68
CA ILE A 66 10.29 -5.70 -7.66
C ILE A 66 10.88 -6.70 -8.64
N ALA A 67 11.34 -7.85 -8.16
CA ALA A 67 11.91 -8.89 -9.00
C ALA A 67 10.89 -9.47 -9.97
N GLU A 68 9.63 -9.53 -9.58
CA GLU A 68 8.55 -9.97 -10.45
C GLU A 68 8.07 -8.86 -11.39
N HIS A 69 8.71 -7.70 -11.32
CA HIS A 69 8.40 -6.53 -12.15
C HIS A 69 6.95 -6.04 -12.00
N LEU A 70 6.38 -6.23 -10.82
CA LEU A 70 5.02 -5.74 -10.54
C LEU A 70 4.99 -4.25 -10.26
N PHE A 71 6.07 -3.71 -9.70
CA PHE A 71 6.16 -2.31 -9.30
C PHE A 71 7.39 -1.63 -9.86
N PHE A 72 7.28 -0.33 -10.08
CA PHE A 72 8.42 0.51 -10.40
C PHE A 72 8.34 1.80 -9.59
N GLU A 73 9.49 2.34 -9.24
CA GLU A 73 9.58 3.53 -8.42
C GLU A 73 9.21 4.78 -9.22
N VAL A 74 8.49 5.70 -8.57
CA VAL A 74 8.16 7.01 -9.14
C VAL A 74 8.50 8.10 -8.13
N TYR A 75 8.73 9.32 -8.63
CA TYR A 75 9.05 10.45 -7.74
C TYR A 75 7.79 11.12 -7.19
N GLU A 76 6.78 11.27 -8.02
CA GLU A 76 5.54 11.93 -7.64
C GLU A 76 4.44 10.90 -7.58
N PRO A 77 3.87 10.64 -6.40
CA PRO A 77 2.81 9.64 -6.30
C PRO A 77 1.51 10.15 -6.88
N GLN A 78 0.75 9.23 -7.44
CA GLN A 78 -0.61 9.46 -7.85
C GLN A 78 -1.51 8.41 -7.20
N ASP A 79 -2.82 8.56 -7.39
CA ASP A 79 -3.78 7.66 -6.77
C ASP A 79 -3.43 6.19 -7.04
N PHE A 80 -3.54 5.39 -5.99
CA PHE A 80 -3.26 3.95 -5.96
C PHE A 80 -1.78 3.57 -5.97
N ASP A 81 -0.87 4.54 -6.03
CA ASP A 81 0.54 4.21 -5.82
C ASP A 81 0.75 3.71 -4.39
N VAL A 82 1.67 2.78 -4.24
CA VAL A 82 2.06 2.27 -2.92
C VAL A 82 3.09 3.21 -2.33
N ILE A 83 2.83 3.65 -1.11
CA ILE A 83 3.78 4.46 -0.35
C ILE A 83 4.52 3.51 0.57
N ALA A 84 5.84 3.44 0.42
CA ALA A 84 6.67 2.51 1.17
C ALA A 84 7.61 3.27 2.08
N PHE A 85 7.69 2.83 3.33
CA PHE A 85 8.51 3.45 4.36
C PHE A 85 9.66 2.53 4.71
N PHE A 86 10.88 3.08 4.65
CA PHE A 86 12.10 2.34 4.91
C PHE A 86 12.82 2.93 6.11
N ARG A 87 13.42 2.06 6.91
CA ARG A 87 14.31 2.44 7.99
C ARG A 87 15.59 1.64 7.83
N LYS A 88 16.73 2.32 7.68
CA LYS A 88 18.02 1.67 7.44
C LYS A 88 17.94 0.73 6.23
N ASN A 89 17.35 1.19 5.14
CA ASN A 89 17.16 0.45 3.89
C ASN A 89 16.28 -0.81 4.02
N ARG A 90 15.53 -0.92 5.10
CA ARG A 90 14.59 -2.03 5.28
C ARG A 90 13.17 -1.51 5.24
N LEU A 91 12.37 -2.11 4.38
CA LEU A 91 10.94 -1.81 4.32
C LEU A 91 10.28 -2.24 5.62
N PHE A 92 9.54 -1.34 6.26
CA PHE A 92 8.83 -1.68 7.49
C PHE A 92 7.35 -1.33 7.48
N HIS A 93 6.89 -0.55 6.49
CA HIS A 93 5.47 -0.16 6.44
C HIS A 93 5.10 0.26 5.02
N VAL A 94 3.85 0.02 4.65
CA VAL A 94 3.28 0.44 3.37
C VAL A 94 1.89 1.02 3.56
N GLY A 95 1.48 1.84 2.61
CA GLY A 95 0.13 2.36 2.52
C GLY A 95 -0.22 2.67 1.08
N ILE A 96 -1.39 3.23 0.87
CA ILE A 96 -1.90 3.61 -0.45
C ILE A 96 -2.00 5.12 -0.54
N CYS A 97 -1.49 5.69 -1.63
CA CYS A 97 -1.72 7.08 -1.95
C CYS A 97 -3.12 7.25 -2.53
N TYR A 98 -3.86 8.20 -1.99
CA TYR A 98 -5.16 8.55 -2.51
C TYR A 98 -5.43 10.03 -2.24
N GLN A 99 -5.64 10.80 -3.31
CA GLN A 99 -5.88 12.24 -3.22
C GLN A 99 -4.84 12.96 -2.36
N ASN A 100 -3.56 12.65 -2.61
CA ASN A 100 -2.39 13.25 -1.96
C ASN A 100 -2.27 12.96 -0.46
N LYS A 101 -2.94 11.95 0.03
CA LYS A 101 -2.85 11.49 1.41
C LYS A 101 -2.55 10.00 1.43
N ILE A 102 -2.26 9.48 2.61
CA ILE A 102 -2.02 8.06 2.78
C ILE A 102 -3.18 7.39 3.48
N LEU A 103 -3.63 6.27 2.91
CA LEU A 103 -4.51 5.32 3.59
C LEU A 103 -3.65 4.17 4.07
N HIS A 104 -3.58 3.94 5.37
CA HIS A 104 -2.74 2.90 5.95
C HIS A 104 -3.27 2.43 7.29
N THR A 105 -2.77 1.28 7.74
CA THR A 105 -3.14 0.73 9.03
C THR A 105 -1.88 0.37 9.81
N THR A 106 -1.86 0.69 11.09
CA THR A 106 -0.73 0.41 11.97
C THR A 106 -1.23 -0.23 13.25
N GLN A 107 -0.34 -0.99 13.88
CA GLN A 107 -0.61 -1.57 15.18
C GLN A 107 -0.95 -0.46 16.17
N ASN A 108 -1.94 -0.68 17.01
CA ASN A 108 -2.42 0.23 18.07
C ASN A 108 -3.29 1.39 17.59
N ARG A 109 -3.31 1.70 16.30
CA ARG A 109 -4.09 2.85 15.81
C ARG A 109 -5.07 2.51 14.69
N ASN A 110 -5.06 1.28 14.22
CA ASN A 110 -5.92 0.83 13.13
C ASN A 110 -5.75 1.66 11.85
N CYS A 111 -6.75 1.67 11.01
CA CYS A 111 -6.68 2.35 9.72
C CYS A 111 -6.91 3.84 9.86
N ARG A 112 -6.09 4.62 9.18
CA ARG A 112 -6.19 6.08 9.12
C ARG A 112 -6.02 6.55 7.69
N TYR A 113 -6.67 7.68 7.41
CA TYR A 113 -6.48 8.40 6.16
C TYR A 113 -5.99 9.81 6.54
N GLU A 114 -4.74 10.11 6.25
CA GLU A 114 -4.09 11.29 6.78
C GLU A 114 -3.00 11.81 5.84
N PRO A 115 -2.54 13.07 5.99
CA PRO A 115 -1.38 13.52 5.25
C PRO A 115 -0.15 12.67 5.58
N ILE A 116 0.70 12.42 4.58
CA ILE A 116 1.90 11.62 4.77
C ILE A 116 2.80 12.23 5.85
N SER A 117 2.86 13.56 5.91
CA SER A 117 3.67 14.27 6.88
C SER A 117 3.33 13.92 8.33
N ASN A 118 2.09 13.57 8.62
CA ASN A 118 1.70 13.19 9.98
C ASN A 118 2.45 11.95 10.45
N PHE A 119 2.66 11.00 9.55
CA PHE A 119 3.40 9.79 9.90
C PHE A 119 4.89 10.06 10.03
N LEU A 120 5.43 10.90 9.16
CA LEU A 120 6.86 11.21 9.14
C LEU A 120 7.31 12.08 10.32
N SER A 121 6.41 12.91 10.86
CA SER A 121 6.77 13.87 11.91
C SER A 121 7.16 13.22 13.24
N HIS A 122 6.89 11.94 13.41
CA HIS A 122 7.12 11.24 14.68
C HIS A 122 8.35 10.34 14.67
N SER A 123 9.15 10.35 13.59
CA SER A 123 10.20 9.36 13.46
C SER A 123 11.36 9.89 12.64
N ASP A 124 12.56 9.83 13.22
CA ASP A 124 13.77 10.16 12.50
C ASP A 124 14.22 8.99 11.62
N ASN A 125 14.94 9.30 10.54
CA ASN A 125 15.59 8.29 9.68
C ASN A 125 14.63 7.42 8.88
N ILE A 126 13.42 7.92 8.60
CA ILE A 126 12.51 7.24 7.69
C ILE A 126 12.71 7.77 6.28
N CYS A 127 12.92 6.87 5.33
CA CYS A 127 12.94 7.16 3.91
C CYS A 127 11.62 6.72 3.29
N VAL A 128 11.01 7.60 2.50
CA VAL A 128 9.74 7.30 1.83
C VAL A 128 10.00 7.13 0.34
N ARG A 129 9.45 6.07 -0.24
CA ARG A 129 9.50 5.83 -1.68
C ARG A 129 8.11 5.49 -2.18
N TYR A 130 7.86 5.81 -3.44
CA TYR A 130 6.56 5.59 -4.08
C TYR A 130 6.70 4.59 -5.21
N TYR A 131 5.79 3.63 -5.27
CA TYR A 131 5.84 2.58 -6.26
C TYR A 131 4.52 2.48 -7.00
N ARG A 132 4.62 2.40 -8.31
CA ARG A 132 3.45 2.27 -9.18
C ARG A 132 3.31 0.84 -9.65
N CYS A 133 2.10 0.31 -9.57
CA CYS A 133 1.83 -1.07 -9.94
C CYS A 133 1.60 -1.18 -11.44
N LYS A 134 2.35 -2.06 -12.10
CA LYS A 134 2.20 -2.28 -13.54
C LYS A 134 0.90 -2.96 -13.90
N LEU A 135 0.32 -3.72 -12.98
CA LEU A 135 -0.94 -4.41 -13.26
C LEU A 135 -2.06 -3.45 -13.60
N LEU A 136 -2.03 -2.23 -13.05
CA LEU A 136 -3.05 -1.22 -13.33
C LEU A 136 -2.92 -0.63 -14.74
N TYR A 137 -1.73 -0.68 -15.34
CA TYR A 137 -1.44 -0.05 -16.62
C TYR A 137 -1.42 -1.02 -17.78
N PHE A 138 -1.07 -2.29 -17.56
CA PHE A 138 -1.04 -3.26 -18.63
C PHE A 138 -2.42 -3.48 -19.26
N HIS A 139 -3.43 -3.38 -18.47
CA HIS A 139 -4.80 -3.57 -18.95
C HIS A 139 -5.26 -2.46 -19.87
N GLU A 140 -4.73 -1.25 -19.72
CA GLU A 140 -5.10 -0.12 -20.56
C GLU A 140 -4.56 -0.24 -21.99
N LYS A 141 -3.55 -1.08 -22.19
CA LYS A 141 -2.87 -1.23 -23.48
C LYS A 141 -3.40 -2.38 -24.30
N THR A 142 -4.32 -3.13 -23.76
CA THR A 142 -4.98 -4.22 -24.47
C THR A 142 -6.44 -3.88 -24.69
#